data_6534afcb92f7c983756420680d756c21
#
_entry.id   6534afcb92f7c983756420680d756c21
#
_cell.length_a   1.000
_cell.length_b   1.000
_cell.length_c   1.000
_cell.angle_alpha   90.00
_cell.angle_beta   90.00
_cell.angle_gamma   90.00
#
_symmetry.space_group_name_H-M   'P 1'
#
loop_
_entity.id
_entity.type
_entity.pdbx_description
1 polymer ?
#
loop_
_entity_poly.entity_id
_entity_poly.type
_entity_poly.pdbx_seq_one_letter_code
_entity_poly.pdbx_strand_id
1 'polypeptide(L)'
;WRYDDLPIVPESWMFEVTKDKAQQFKVLSSLMKDKRVTELVCATDAGREGELIFRLVYDKAGCTKPFKRLWISSLEDSAIREGFNHLRDSKEYDRLYEAALSRSKADWIVGINGTRLFTTLYHKKLVVGRVQTPTLAMLVERDGKISTFQKEKYFNVHVGKGDLTADLEKVKTEEEAKRIVAAC
;
A
#
# COMPACT_ATOMS: atom_id res chain seq x y z
N TRP A 1 -6.57 -3.42 -28.28
CA TRP A 1 -5.87 -4.49 -27.59
C TRP A 1 -6.32 -5.83 -28.17
N ARG A 2 -5.40 -6.74 -28.37
CA ARG A 2 -5.67 -8.07 -28.89
C ARG A 2 -5.33 -9.09 -27.81
N TYR A 3 -6.06 -10.20 -27.82
CA TYR A 3 -5.80 -11.30 -26.88
C TYR A 3 -4.41 -11.91 -27.11
N ASP A 4 -4.02 -12.00 -28.39
CA ASP A 4 -2.74 -12.61 -28.80
C ASP A 4 -1.50 -11.80 -28.40
N ASP A 5 -1.68 -10.53 -27.99
CA ASP A 5 -0.60 -9.67 -27.47
C ASP A 5 -0.25 -9.98 -25.99
N LEU A 6 -0.99 -10.88 -25.33
CA LEU A 6 -0.83 -11.20 -23.93
C LEU A 6 -0.07 -12.52 -23.72
N PRO A 7 0.74 -12.63 -22.67
CA PRO A 7 1.04 -11.62 -21.66
C PRO A 7 2.08 -10.61 -22.11
N ILE A 8 1.93 -9.36 -21.71
CA ILE A 8 2.93 -8.31 -21.91
C ILE A 8 3.92 -8.37 -20.75
N VAL A 9 5.15 -8.77 -21.06
CA VAL A 9 6.27 -8.81 -20.12
C VAL A 9 7.42 -8.03 -20.75
N PRO A 10 7.73 -6.82 -20.25
CA PRO A 10 8.81 -6.00 -20.82
C PRO A 10 10.18 -6.65 -20.58
N GLU A 11 11.01 -6.72 -21.61
CA GLU A 11 12.41 -7.11 -21.49
C GLU A 11 13.24 -6.00 -20.82
N SER A 12 12.86 -4.75 -21.05
CA SER A 12 13.50 -3.58 -20.44
C SER A 12 12.46 -2.61 -19.87
N TRP A 13 12.86 -1.89 -18.83
CA TRP A 13 11.99 -0.94 -18.15
C TRP A 13 12.45 0.48 -18.38
N MET A 14 11.57 1.30 -18.94
CA MET A 14 11.80 2.73 -19.13
C MET A 14 10.84 3.52 -18.24
N PHE A 15 11.38 4.41 -17.43
CA PHE A 15 10.60 5.35 -16.64
C PHE A 15 10.60 6.71 -17.31
N GLU A 16 9.44 7.31 -17.44
CA GLU A 16 9.28 8.62 -18.08
C GLU A 16 8.66 9.62 -17.10
N VAL A 17 9.06 10.88 -17.31
CA VAL A 17 8.45 11.98 -16.55
C VAL A 17 7.15 12.37 -17.23
N THR A 18 6.04 12.34 -16.49
CA THR A 18 4.75 12.77 -17.02
C THR A 18 4.73 14.26 -17.36
N LYS A 19 3.94 14.65 -18.35
CA LYS A 19 3.91 16.02 -18.87
C LYS A 19 3.61 17.07 -17.80
N ASP A 20 2.70 16.75 -16.89
CA ASP A 20 2.30 17.62 -15.77
C ASP A 20 3.41 17.79 -14.71
N LYS A 21 4.35 16.87 -14.62
CA LYS A 21 5.50 16.91 -13.68
C LYS A 21 6.81 17.37 -14.34
N ALA A 22 6.80 17.59 -15.65
CA ALA A 22 8.02 17.91 -16.39
C ALA A 22 8.72 19.18 -15.90
N GLN A 23 7.97 20.22 -15.53
CA GLN A 23 8.54 21.46 -15.01
C GLN A 23 9.23 21.23 -13.65
N GLN A 24 8.58 20.53 -12.73
CA GLN A 24 9.14 20.21 -11.42
C GLN A 24 10.39 19.34 -11.56
N PHE A 25 10.35 18.34 -12.43
CA PHE A 25 11.52 17.50 -12.71
C PHE A 25 12.70 18.30 -13.26
N LYS A 26 12.45 19.27 -14.14
CA LYS A 26 13.48 20.15 -14.69
C LYS A 26 14.18 20.97 -13.59
N VAL A 27 13.40 21.50 -12.62
CA VAL A 27 13.95 22.23 -11.48
C VAL A 27 14.83 21.30 -10.62
N LEU A 28 14.31 20.13 -10.25
CA LEU A 28 15.06 19.15 -9.44
C LEU A 28 16.36 18.70 -10.14
N SER A 29 16.27 18.37 -11.44
CA SER A 29 17.43 17.96 -12.23
C SER A 29 18.48 19.06 -12.31
N SER A 30 18.06 20.33 -12.46
CA SER A 30 18.97 21.48 -12.47
C SER A 30 19.69 21.66 -11.13
N LEU A 31 18.95 21.56 -10.02
CA LEU A 31 19.53 21.67 -8.68
C LEU A 31 20.50 20.52 -8.38
N MET A 32 20.12 19.29 -8.72
CA MET A 32 20.98 18.11 -8.54
C MET A 32 22.30 18.21 -9.31
N LYS A 33 22.28 18.90 -10.48
CA LYS A 33 23.47 19.09 -11.33
C LYS A 33 24.28 20.34 -11.02
N ASP A 34 23.77 21.24 -10.17
CA ASP A 34 24.47 22.49 -9.82
C ASP A 34 25.81 22.16 -9.16
N LYS A 35 26.89 22.75 -9.66
CA LYS A 35 28.27 22.52 -9.16
C LYS A 35 28.47 22.91 -7.69
N ARG A 36 27.62 23.80 -7.17
CA ARG A 36 27.66 24.23 -5.75
C ARG A 36 27.08 23.19 -4.79
N VAL A 37 26.26 22.27 -5.31
CA VAL A 37 25.71 21.16 -4.53
C VAL A 37 26.71 20.01 -4.56
N THR A 38 27.21 19.64 -3.41
CA THR A 38 28.22 18.56 -3.26
C THR A 38 27.59 17.25 -2.82
N GLU A 39 26.53 17.29 -2.06
CA GLU A 39 25.81 16.13 -1.53
C GLU A 39 24.30 16.37 -1.55
N LEU A 40 23.51 15.31 -1.64
CA LEU A 40 22.07 15.36 -1.57
C LEU A 40 21.56 14.69 -0.29
N VAL A 41 20.37 15.08 0.15
CA VAL A 41 19.66 14.39 1.24
C VAL A 41 18.34 13.86 0.69
N CYS A 42 18.16 12.57 0.75
CA CYS A 42 16.89 11.93 0.48
C CYS A 42 15.97 12.10 1.69
N ALA A 43 15.07 13.07 1.63
CA ALA A 43 14.14 13.44 2.69
C ALA A 43 12.67 13.07 2.35
N THR A 44 12.47 12.15 1.44
CA THR A 44 11.16 11.57 1.16
C THR A 44 10.71 10.66 2.31
N ASP A 45 9.44 10.25 2.32
CA ASP A 45 8.88 9.44 3.40
C ASP A 45 9.76 8.25 3.78
N ALA A 46 9.82 7.95 5.08
CA ALA A 46 10.58 6.83 5.62
C ALA A 46 9.89 5.50 5.29
N GLY A 47 10.12 5.00 4.08
CA GLY A 47 9.51 3.78 3.59
C GLY A 47 9.94 3.43 2.16
N ARG A 48 9.47 2.29 1.68
CA ARG A 48 9.78 1.78 0.33
C ARG A 48 9.41 2.76 -0.78
N GLU A 49 8.23 3.35 -0.70
CA GLU A 49 7.72 4.25 -1.73
C GLU A 49 8.54 5.55 -1.78
N GLY A 50 8.88 6.11 -0.60
CA GLY A 50 9.71 7.31 -0.53
C GLY A 50 11.11 7.07 -1.12
N GLU A 51 11.72 5.92 -0.81
CA GLU A 51 13.02 5.54 -1.39
C GLU A 51 12.93 5.38 -2.91
N LEU A 52 11.88 4.72 -3.40
CA LEU A 52 11.64 4.54 -4.83
C LEU A 52 11.48 5.89 -5.55
N ILE A 53 10.68 6.79 -5.01
CA ILE A 53 10.44 8.12 -5.61
C ILE A 53 11.75 8.88 -5.76
N PHE A 54 12.54 8.96 -4.69
CA PHE A 54 13.81 9.68 -4.74
C PHE A 54 14.76 9.08 -5.77
N ARG A 55 14.97 7.76 -5.74
CA ARG A 55 15.94 7.07 -6.62
C ARG A 55 15.53 7.13 -8.09
N LEU A 56 14.25 7.01 -8.41
CA LEU A 56 13.78 7.17 -9.78
C LEU A 56 14.06 8.58 -10.33
N VAL A 57 13.86 9.62 -9.51
CA VAL A 57 14.18 11.00 -9.90
C VAL A 57 15.69 11.20 -10.03
N TYR A 58 16.45 10.67 -9.09
CA TYR A 58 17.92 10.75 -9.08
C TYR A 58 18.52 10.09 -10.32
N ASP A 59 18.13 8.86 -10.62
CA ASP A 59 18.59 8.10 -11.79
C ASP A 59 18.14 8.78 -13.10
N LYS A 60 16.89 9.21 -13.19
CA LYS A 60 16.35 9.89 -14.38
C LYS A 60 17.03 11.24 -14.63
N ALA A 61 17.44 11.94 -13.56
CA ALA A 61 18.23 13.16 -13.68
C ALA A 61 19.67 12.90 -14.13
N GLY A 62 20.13 11.65 -14.09
CA GLY A 62 21.54 11.30 -14.36
C GLY A 62 22.48 11.95 -13.34
N CYS A 63 22.06 12.01 -12.07
CA CYS A 63 22.87 12.54 -10.99
C CYS A 63 23.84 11.47 -10.52
N THR A 64 25.09 11.85 -10.25
CA THR A 64 26.15 10.95 -9.74
C THR A 64 26.71 11.41 -8.39
N LYS A 65 26.13 12.46 -7.80
CA LYS A 65 26.60 12.99 -6.53
C LYS A 65 26.19 12.06 -5.38
N PRO A 66 27.02 11.98 -4.32
CA PRO A 66 26.65 11.20 -3.15
C PRO A 66 25.37 11.73 -2.50
N PHE A 67 24.60 10.84 -1.89
CA PHE A 67 23.47 11.24 -1.10
C PHE A 67 23.34 10.42 0.19
N LYS A 68 22.72 11.05 1.17
CA LYS A 68 22.39 10.44 2.48
C LYS A 68 20.90 10.33 2.65
N ARG A 69 20.48 9.47 3.54
CA ARG A 69 19.07 9.21 3.86
C ARG A 69 18.69 9.84 5.19
N LEU A 70 17.73 10.74 5.16
CA LEU A 70 17.00 11.20 6.33
C LEU A 70 15.85 10.20 6.62
N TRP A 71 15.91 9.54 7.77
CA TRP A 71 14.92 8.55 8.17
C TRP A 71 14.25 8.98 9.47
N ILE A 72 13.06 9.57 9.35
CA ILE A 72 12.27 10.05 10.47
C ILE A 72 10.82 9.56 10.33
N SER A 73 10.16 9.28 11.45
CA SER A 73 8.76 8.86 11.52
C SER A 73 7.84 9.95 12.11
N SER A 74 8.41 11.05 12.59
CA SER A 74 7.68 12.21 13.12
C SER A 74 8.15 13.48 12.43
N LEU A 75 7.23 14.43 12.24
CA LEU A 75 7.50 15.77 11.70
C LEU A 75 7.64 16.84 12.80
N GLU A 76 7.82 16.45 14.05
CA GLU A 76 8.16 17.36 15.11
C GLU A 76 9.56 17.95 14.93
N ASP A 77 9.75 19.20 15.31
CA ASP A 77 11.02 19.91 15.14
C ASP A 77 12.21 19.18 15.77
N SER A 78 12.00 18.58 16.94
CA SER A 78 13.01 17.77 17.64
C SER A 78 13.43 16.56 16.81
N ALA A 79 12.49 15.80 16.27
CA ALA A 79 12.73 14.62 15.46
C ALA A 79 13.41 14.97 14.13
N ILE A 80 13.04 16.09 13.52
CA ILE A 80 13.67 16.58 12.30
C ILE A 80 15.13 16.95 12.57
N ARG A 81 15.41 17.73 13.62
CA ARG A 81 16.80 18.11 13.99
C ARG A 81 17.66 16.90 14.30
N GLU A 82 17.13 15.95 15.07
CA GLU A 82 17.81 14.73 15.40
C GLU A 82 18.09 13.87 14.14
N GLY A 83 17.12 13.75 13.25
CA GLY A 83 17.27 13.05 11.99
C GLY A 83 18.37 13.64 11.10
N PHE A 84 18.47 14.96 11.01
CA PHE A 84 19.55 15.61 10.26
C PHE A 84 20.92 15.42 10.90
N ASN A 85 20.99 15.29 12.22
CA ASN A 85 22.24 14.98 12.92
C ASN A 85 22.67 13.51 12.74
N HIS A 86 21.74 12.62 12.35
CA HIS A 86 21.95 11.19 12.20
C HIS A 86 21.60 10.70 10.79
N LEU A 87 22.03 11.43 9.75
CA LEU A 87 21.86 11.02 8.37
C LEU A 87 22.57 9.68 8.11
N ARG A 88 21.86 8.75 7.45
CA ARG A 88 22.35 7.40 7.18
C ARG A 88 22.95 7.29 5.78
N ASP A 89 23.81 6.32 5.58
CA ASP A 89 24.39 6.05 4.26
C ASP A 89 23.29 5.52 3.31
N SER A 90 23.30 6.02 2.08
CA SER A 90 22.34 5.60 1.05
C SER A 90 22.40 4.11 0.74
N LYS A 91 23.57 3.47 0.88
CA LYS A 91 23.78 2.04 0.60
C LYS A 91 23.02 1.12 1.55
N GLU A 92 22.73 1.57 2.77
CA GLU A 92 21.90 0.80 3.71
C GLU A 92 20.47 0.55 3.18
N TYR A 93 20.04 1.37 2.22
CA TYR A 93 18.69 1.35 1.64
C TYR A 93 18.62 0.74 0.23
N ASP A 94 19.71 0.20 -0.30
CA ASP A 94 19.74 -0.38 -1.64
C ASP A 94 18.75 -1.54 -1.77
N ARG A 95 18.70 -2.44 -0.80
CA ARG A 95 17.74 -3.56 -0.77
C ARG A 95 16.28 -3.10 -0.65
N LEU A 96 16.06 -1.99 0.07
CA LEU A 96 14.73 -1.40 0.18
C LEU A 96 14.27 -0.83 -1.16
N TYR A 97 15.17 -0.17 -1.87
CA TYR A 97 14.91 0.32 -3.24
C TYR A 97 14.63 -0.84 -4.21
N GLU A 98 15.45 -1.87 -4.21
CA GLU A 98 15.23 -3.04 -5.07
C GLU A 98 13.90 -3.73 -4.80
N ALA A 99 13.51 -3.88 -3.54
CA ALA A 99 12.20 -4.41 -3.16
C ALA A 99 11.05 -3.53 -3.65
N ALA A 100 11.17 -2.21 -3.53
CA ALA A 100 10.17 -1.25 -4.01
C ALA A 100 10.05 -1.27 -5.53
N LEU A 101 11.18 -1.30 -6.23
CA LEU A 101 11.23 -1.37 -7.69
C LEU A 101 10.63 -2.67 -8.22
N SER A 102 10.98 -3.81 -7.61
CA SER A 102 10.44 -5.12 -7.98
C SER A 102 8.93 -5.16 -7.79
N ARG A 103 8.43 -4.63 -6.68
CA ARG A 103 6.99 -4.49 -6.43
C ARG A 103 6.31 -3.62 -7.47
N SER A 104 6.87 -2.46 -7.79
CA SER A 104 6.32 -1.56 -8.82
C SER A 104 6.20 -2.25 -10.18
N LYS A 105 7.22 -3.01 -10.58
CA LYS A 105 7.21 -3.79 -11.82
C LYS A 105 6.16 -4.91 -11.79
N ALA A 106 6.07 -5.65 -10.69
CA ALA A 106 5.08 -6.70 -10.53
C ALA A 106 3.64 -6.15 -10.57
N ASP A 107 3.39 -5.04 -9.86
CA ASP A 107 2.08 -4.36 -9.87
C ASP A 107 1.71 -3.91 -11.30
N TRP A 108 2.67 -3.41 -12.07
CA TRP A 108 2.43 -3.02 -13.46
C TRP A 108 2.12 -4.23 -14.35
N ILE A 109 2.91 -5.32 -14.26
CA ILE A 109 2.68 -6.53 -15.05
C ILE A 109 1.30 -7.11 -14.79
N VAL A 110 0.92 -7.27 -13.53
CA VAL A 110 -0.39 -7.80 -13.16
C VAL A 110 -1.51 -6.86 -13.59
N GLY A 111 -1.34 -5.55 -13.34
CA GLY A 111 -2.34 -4.54 -13.67
C GLY A 111 -2.60 -4.44 -15.17
N ILE A 112 -1.55 -4.36 -16.00
CA ILE A 112 -1.71 -4.19 -17.45
C ILE A 112 -2.29 -5.45 -18.10
N ASN A 113 -1.76 -6.62 -17.76
CA ASN A 113 -2.22 -7.87 -18.34
C ASN A 113 -3.65 -8.21 -17.91
N GLY A 114 -3.94 -8.12 -16.60
CA GLY A 114 -5.29 -8.37 -16.10
C GLY A 114 -6.32 -7.39 -16.68
N THR A 115 -6.01 -6.09 -16.69
CA THR A 115 -6.92 -5.08 -17.25
C THR A 115 -7.21 -5.33 -18.73
N ARG A 116 -6.18 -5.63 -19.53
CA ARG A 116 -6.34 -5.91 -20.96
C ARG A 116 -7.12 -7.19 -21.22
N LEU A 117 -6.77 -8.26 -20.50
CA LEU A 117 -7.44 -9.56 -20.60
C LEU A 117 -8.96 -9.40 -20.36
N PHE A 118 -9.33 -8.89 -19.20
CA PHE A 118 -10.74 -8.77 -18.84
C PHE A 118 -11.48 -7.75 -19.71
N THR A 119 -10.83 -6.65 -20.09
CA THR A 119 -11.41 -5.67 -21.01
C THR A 119 -11.71 -6.30 -22.37
N THR A 120 -10.82 -7.15 -22.89
CA THR A 120 -11.00 -7.83 -24.17
C THR A 120 -12.09 -8.91 -24.08
N LEU A 121 -12.10 -9.72 -23.02
CA LEU A 121 -13.08 -10.79 -22.83
C LEU A 121 -14.50 -10.27 -22.64
N TYR A 122 -14.67 -9.19 -21.90
CA TYR A 122 -15.99 -8.66 -21.54
C TYR A 122 -16.42 -7.46 -22.38
N HIS A 123 -15.60 -7.01 -23.34
CA HIS A 123 -15.85 -5.84 -24.17
C HIS A 123 -16.21 -4.57 -23.38
N LYS A 124 -15.70 -4.46 -22.15
CA LYS A 124 -15.94 -3.37 -21.22
C LYS A 124 -14.67 -3.10 -20.43
N LYS A 125 -14.30 -1.83 -20.25
CA LYS A 125 -13.11 -1.47 -19.48
C LYS A 125 -13.23 -1.97 -18.05
N LEU A 126 -12.48 -3.01 -17.73
CA LEU A 126 -12.38 -3.60 -16.40
C LEU A 126 -10.95 -3.45 -15.89
N VAL A 127 -10.78 -2.59 -14.90
CA VAL A 127 -9.45 -2.30 -14.34
C VAL A 127 -9.12 -3.33 -13.27
N VAL A 128 -7.96 -3.94 -13.40
CA VAL A 128 -7.41 -4.88 -12.42
C VAL A 128 -6.24 -4.21 -11.69
N GLY A 129 -6.25 -4.29 -10.39
CA GLY A 129 -5.17 -3.75 -9.57
C GLY A 129 -5.06 -4.48 -8.24
N ARG A 130 -3.86 -4.55 -7.71
CA ARG A 130 -3.52 -5.28 -6.49
C ARG A 130 -4.31 -4.81 -5.24
N VAL A 131 -4.67 -3.55 -5.18
CA VAL A 131 -5.47 -2.98 -4.09
C VAL A 131 -6.94 -2.86 -4.48
N GLN A 132 -7.22 -2.28 -5.64
CA GLN A 132 -8.60 -2.03 -6.09
C GLN A 132 -9.44 -3.30 -6.20
N THR A 133 -8.92 -4.34 -6.82
CA THR A 133 -9.67 -5.57 -7.08
C THR A 133 -10.05 -6.31 -5.78
N PRO A 134 -9.13 -6.59 -4.86
CA PRO A 134 -9.51 -7.24 -3.60
C PRO A 134 -10.39 -6.34 -2.72
N THR A 135 -10.19 -5.03 -2.72
CA THR A 135 -11.06 -4.11 -1.98
C THR A 135 -12.49 -4.15 -2.52
N LEU A 136 -12.66 -4.13 -3.85
CA LEU A 136 -13.97 -4.28 -4.48
C LEU A 136 -14.59 -5.64 -4.17
N ALA A 137 -13.82 -6.71 -4.21
CA ALA A 137 -14.30 -8.04 -3.87
C ALA A 137 -14.83 -8.12 -2.42
N MET A 138 -14.12 -7.53 -1.46
CA MET A 138 -14.58 -7.44 -0.07
C MET A 138 -15.89 -6.66 0.06
N LEU A 139 -16.03 -5.56 -0.67
CA LEU A 139 -17.27 -4.77 -0.68
C LEU A 139 -18.44 -5.56 -1.26
N VAL A 140 -18.25 -6.22 -2.40
CA VAL A 140 -19.26 -7.06 -3.06
C VAL A 140 -19.68 -8.23 -2.16
N GLU A 141 -18.72 -8.90 -1.52
CA GLU A 141 -19.00 -9.98 -0.57
C GLU A 141 -19.83 -9.46 0.62
N ARG A 142 -19.45 -8.30 1.15
CA ARG A 142 -20.21 -7.68 2.27
C ARG A 142 -21.63 -7.31 1.86
N ASP A 143 -21.78 -6.71 0.69
CA ASP A 143 -23.09 -6.33 0.14
C ASP A 143 -23.97 -7.57 -0.08
N GLY A 144 -23.39 -8.64 -0.63
CA GLY A 144 -24.07 -9.93 -0.76
C GLY A 144 -24.55 -10.50 0.58
N LYS A 145 -23.72 -10.45 1.62
CA LYS A 145 -24.09 -10.87 2.98
C LYS A 145 -25.22 -10.02 3.57
N ILE A 146 -25.24 -8.72 3.27
CA ILE A 146 -26.30 -7.83 3.72
C ILE A 146 -27.62 -8.15 2.98
N SER A 147 -27.55 -8.33 1.66
CA SER A 147 -28.72 -8.60 0.82
C SER A 147 -29.38 -9.97 1.10
N THR A 148 -28.58 -10.94 1.53
CA THR A 148 -29.04 -12.30 1.88
C THR A 148 -29.22 -12.51 3.37
N PHE A 149 -29.10 -11.46 4.17
CA PHE A 149 -29.18 -11.56 5.63
C PHE A 149 -30.54 -12.03 6.09
N GLN A 150 -30.55 -13.14 6.83
CA GLN A 150 -31.72 -13.66 7.52
C GLN A 150 -31.60 -13.35 9.01
N LYS A 151 -32.67 -12.82 9.58
CA LYS A 151 -32.70 -12.54 11.02
C LYS A 151 -32.80 -13.85 11.79
N GLU A 152 -31.81 -14.11 12.64
CA GLU A 152 -31.83 -15.21 13.59
C GLU A 152 -32.02 -14.67 15.00
N LYS A 153 -32.93 -15.30 15.77
CA LYS A 153 -33.13 -15.00 17.17
C LYS A 153 -32.13 -15.84 17.99
N TYR A 154 -31.41 -15.20 18.87
CA TYR A 154 -30.52 -15.87 19.82
C TYR A 154 -30.67 -15.21 21.18
N PHE A 155 -30.17 -15.87 22.21
CA PHE A 155 -30.20 -15.44 23.59
C PHE A 155 -28.79 -15.34 24.13
N ASN A 156 -28.51 -14.30 24.90
CA ASN A 156 -27.27 -14.19 25.67
C ASN A 156 -27.62 -14.41 27.12
N VAL A 157 -26.80 -15.21 27.81
CA VAL A 157 -26.94 -15.47 29.25
C VAL A 157 -25.79 -14.77 29.95
N HIS A 158 -26.15 -13.87 30.88
CA HIS A 158 -25.22 -13.15 31.72
C HIS A 158 -25.33 -13.64 33.16
N VAL A 159 -24.22 -14.04 33.73
CA VAL A 159 -24.16 -14.49 35.13
C VAL A 159 -23.22 -13.57 35.89
N GLY A 160 -23.67 -13.06 37.04
CA GLY A 160 -22.88 -12.20 37.93
C GLY A 160 -22.89 -12.68 39.36
N LYS A 161 -21.72 -12.71 40.03
CA LYS A 161 -21.59 -12.97 41.46
C LYS A 161 -20.49 -12.10 42.06
N GLY A 162 -20.90 -11.04 42.77
CA GLY A 162 -19.95 -10.02 43.24
C GLY A 162 -19.30 -9.31 42.06
N ASP A 163 -17.99 -9.25 42.01
CA ASP A 163 -17.21 -8.65 40.95
C ASP A 163 -16.96 -9.57 39.73
N LEU A 164 -17.44 -10.82 39.81
CA LEU A 164 -17.28 -11.80 38.73
C LEU A 164 -18.48 -11.74 37.81
N THR A 165 -18.20 -11.60 36.51
CA THR A 165 -19.19 -11.71 35.44
C THR A 165 -18.77 -12.77 34.43
N ALA A 166 -19.72 -13.55 33.94
CA ALA A 166 -19.51 -14.49 32.85
C ALA A 166 -20.65 -14.36 31.84
N ASP A 167 -20.27 -14.34 30.57
CA ASP A 167 -21.20 -14.19 29.47
C ASP A 167 -21.16 -15.41 28.56
N LEU A 168 -22.30 -15.95 28.22
CA LEU A 168 -22.48 -16.98 27.23
C LEU A 168 -23.32 -16.39 26.08
N GLU A 169 -22.72 -16.27 24.94
CA GLU A 169 -23.35 -15.66 23.76
C GLU A 169 -23.93 -16.70 22.80
N LYS A 170 -24.97 -16.27 22.09
CA LYS A 170 -25.56 -17.00 20.96
C LYS A 170 -26.16 -18.36 21.31
N VAL A 171 -26.81 -18.49 22.46
CA VAL A 171 -27.65 -19.64 22.77
C VAL A 171 -28.84 -19.66 21.80
N LYS A 172 -29.08 -20.77 21.11
CA LYS A 172 -30.04 -20.83 20.00
C LYS A 172 -31.50 -20.82 20.43
N THR A 173 -31.82 -21.40 21.61
CA THR A 173 -33.19 -21.49 22.07
C THR A 173 -33.36 -20.89 23.46
N GLU A 174 -34.60 -20.39 23.69
CA GLU A 174 -34.97 -19.82 25.00
C GLU A 174 -34.97 -20.87 26.13
N GLU A 175 -35.36 -22.10 25.80
CA GLU A 175 -35.37 -23.21 26.76
C GLU A 175 -33.97 -23.58 27.21
N GLU A 176 -33.02 -23.61 26.30
CA GLU A 176 -31.61 -23.83 26.60
C GLU A 176 -31.05 -22.70 27.48
N ALA A 177 -31.32 -21.44 27.12
CA ALA A 177 -30.91 -20.29 27.90
C ALA A 177 -31.51 -20.34 29.34
N LYS A 178 -32.79 -20.66 29.49
CA LYS A 178 -33.44 -20.82 30.81
C LYS A 178 -32.87 -21.97 31.61
N ARG A 179 -32.53 -23.09 30.96
CA ARG A 179 -31.88 -24.22 31.60
C ARG A 179 -30.49 -23.86 32.13
N ILE A 180 -29.72 -23.11 31.38
CA ILE A 180 -28.39 -22.62 31.79
C ILE A 180 -28.53 -21.69 33.01
N VAL A 181 -29.45 -20.71 32.93
CA VAL A 181 -29.71 -19.80 34.07
C VAL A 181 -30.14 -20.55 35.32
N ALA A 182 -30.94 -21.61 35.18
CA ALA A 182 -31.40 -22.43 36.35
C ALA A 182 -30.31 -23.31 36.93
N ALA A 183 -29.22 -23.55 36.19
CA ALA A 183 -28.08 -24.35 36.64
C ALA A 183 -26.96 -23.51 37.29
N CYS A 184 -27.02 -22.17 37.19
CA CYS A 184 -26.10 -21.25 37.81
C CYS A 184 -26.58 -20.76 39.19
#